data_61efbd28b0d0ad8de47e1345d71ae70e
#
_entry.id   61efbd28b0d0ad8de47e1345d71ae70e
#
_cell.length_a   1.000
_cell.length_b   1.000
_cell.length_c   1.000
_cell.angle_alpha   90.00
_cell.angle_beta   90.00
_cell.angle_gamma   90.00
#
_symmetry.space_group_name_H-M   'P 1'
#
loop_
_entity.id
_entity.type
_entity.pdbx_description
1 polymer ?
#
loop_
_entity_poly.entity_id
_entity_poly.type
_entity_poly.pdbx_seq_one_letter_code
_entity_poly.pdbx_strand_id
1 'polypeptide(L)'
;MDGSGNGPDDRRGTVVNGPQQGEIWWAEAEDKRRPVLVVTRNEAISVLSSIVVAPVTRTVRNIPTEVALGAQHGLSSVCAASFDNLQPIRRVLLTSRVGRLGIDELEEICRAIRALADC
;
A
#
# COMPACT_ATOMS: atom_id res chain seq x y z
N MET A 1 10.09 17.64 -18.57
CA MET A 1 9.15 17.34 -18.66
C MET A 1 9.15 17.13 -18.59
N ASP A 2 8.97 16.83 -18.26
CA ASP A 2 8.25 16.18 -18.14
C ASP A 2 8.38 15.98 -18.16
N GLY A 3 8.93 16.48 -18.05
CA GLY A 3 8.02 15.82 -18.23
C GLY A 3 8.31 15.58 -18.29
N SER A 4 8.64 15.90 -18.37
CA SER A 4 7.92 15.47 -18.52
C SER A 4 7.91 15.09 -18.56
N GLY A 5 8.47 15.38 -18.46
CA GLY A 5 7.44 14.81 -18.67
C GLY A 5 7.60 14.48 -18.67
N ASN A 6 7.75 14.54 -18.65
CA ASN A 6 6.93 14.10 -18.75
C ASN A 6 6.66 13.79 -18.94
N GLY A 7 7.21 13.84 -19.07
CA GLY A 7 6.05 13.55 -19.46
C GLY A 7 5.96 13.20 -19.57
N PRO A 8 5.66 12.74 -19.38
CA PRO A 8 4.78 12.57 -19.54
C PRO A 8 4.59 12.24 -19.41
N ASP A 9 4.68 12.17 -19.35
CA ASP A 9 3.82 12.06 -19.32
C ASP A 9 3.51 11.94 -19.11
N ASP A 10 3.57 11.90 -18.97
CA ASP A 10 2.77 11.97 -18.93
C ASP A 10 2.40 12.02 -18.80
N ARG A 11 2.21 12.08 -18.70
CA ARG A 11 1.48 12.31 -18.74
C ARG A 11 0.91 12.31 -18.56
N ARG A 12 0.63 12.79 -18.37
CA ARG A 12 -0.02 12.74 -18.15
C ARG A 12 -0.43 12.61 -17.55
N GLY A 13 -0.59 13.06 -17.61
CA GLY A 13 -1.15 12.80 -16.72
C GLY A 13 -1.13 12.18 -15.87
N THR A 14 -1.50 12.25 -15.55
CA THR A 14 -1.55 11.42 -14.60
C THR A 14 -0.42 10.67 -14.33
N VAL A 15 0.16 10.85 -13.35
CA VAL A 15 1.21 10.06 -13.01
C VAL A 15 0.74 8.79 -12.53
N VAL A 16 0.90 7.85 -13.34
CA VAL A 16 0.40 6.54 -13.01
C VAL A 16 1.43 5.62 -12.46
N ASN A 17 2.65 6.12 -12.23
CA ASN A 17 3.72 5.27 -11.72
C ASN A 17 3.86 5.29 -10.21
N GLY A 18 3.10 6.12 -9.54
CA GLY A 18 3.15 6.20 -8.09
C GLY A 18 2.28 5.16 -7.42
N PRO A 19 2.34 5.06 -6.10
CA PRO A 19 1.55 4.07 -5.38
C PRO A 19 0.06 4.30 -5.50
N GLN A 20 -0.68 3.18 -5.51
CA GLN A 20 -2.13 3.18 -5.59
C GLN A 20 -2.68 2.35 -4.46
N GLN A 21 -3.92 2.64 -4.05
CA GLN A 21 -4.57 1.88 -3.00
C GLN A 21 -4.59 0.39 -3.34
N GLY A 22 -4.23 -0.43 -2.38
CA GLY A 22 -4.23 -1.88 -2.57
C GLY A 22 -2.95 -2.44 -3.13
N GLU A 23 -2.00 -1.59 -3.49
CA GLU A 23 -0.70 -2.05 -3.95
C GLU A 23 0.22 -2.30 -2.76
N ILE A 24 1.15 -3.22 -2.94
CA ILE A 24 2.17 -3.52 -1.94
C ILE A 24 3.47 -2.96 -2.47
N TRP A 25 4.12 -2.15 -1.65
CA TRP A 25 5.35 -1.46 -2.03
C TRP A 25 6.43 -1.70 -0.99
N TRP A 26 7.69 -1.67 -1.43
CA TRP A 26 8.82 -1.62 -0.52
C TRP A 26 8.87 -0.21 0.05
N ALA A 27 8.92 -0.12 1.37
CA ALA A 27 9.06 1.16 2.07
C ALA A 27 10.45 1.19 2.71
N GLU A 28 11.16 2.29 2.49
CA GLU A 28 12.48 2.44 3.07
C GLU A 28 12.45 3.58 4.06
N ALA A 29 12.47 3.25 5.33
CA ALA A 29 12.44 4.23 6.40
C ALA A 29 13.53 3.90 7.39
N GLU A 30 14.26 4.93 7.80
CA GLU A 30 15.38 4.77 8.72
C GLU A 30 16.37 3.77 8.11
N ASP A 31 16.66 2.70 8.81
CA ASP A 31 17.61 1.73 8.31
C ASP A 31 16.94 0.47 7.80
N LYS A 32 15.61 0.50 7.66
CA LYS A 32 14.89 -0.72 7.34
C LYS A 32 14.13 -0.61 6.03
N ARG A 33 14.04 -1.73 5.35
CA ARG A 33 13.26 -1.87 4.14
C ARG A 33 12.23 -2.96 4.39
N ARG A 34 10.94 -2.65 4.22
CA ARG A 34 9.90 -3.63 4.46
C ARG A 34 8.73 -3.40 3.53
N PRO A 35 7.96 -4.44 3.22
CA PRO A 35 6.79 -4.26 2.39
C PRO A 35 5.64 -3.67 3.21
N VAL A 36 4.84 -2.83 2.56
CA VAL A 36 3.67 -2.23 3.17
C VAL A 36 2.52 -2.26 2.16
N LEU A 37 1.29 -2.31 2.67
CA LEU A 37 0.10 -2.25 1.84
C LEU A 37 -0.42 -0.81 1.86
N VAL A 38 -0.65 -0.24 0.69
CA VAL A 38 -1.14 1.13 0.58
C VAL A 38 -2.63 1.15 0.89
N VAL A 39 -3.02 1.93 1.89
CA VAL A 39 -4.40 1.99 2.38
C VAL A 39 -5.13 3.23 1.92
N THR A 40 -4.45 4.36 1.83
CA THR A 40 -5.07 5.62 1.42
C THR A 40 -5.73 5.49 0.05
N ARG A 41 -6.94 6.04 -0.09
CA ARG A 41 -7.67 5.98 -1.35
C ARG A 41 -6.95 6.82 -2.41
N ASN A 42 -7.12 6.41 -3.66
CA ASN A 42 -6.36 7.00 -4.77
C ASN A 42 -6.54 8.51 -4.91
N GLU A 43 -7.77 8.98 -4.68
CA GLU A 43 -8.04 10.41 -4.82
C GLU A 43 -7.22 11.25 -3.85
N ALA A 44 -6.90 10.70 -2.69
CA ALA A 44 -6.13 11.42 -1.69
C ALA A 44 -4.63 11.28 -1.90
N ILE A 45 -4.18 10.16 -2.47
CA ILE A 45 -2.76 9.92 -2.65
C ILE A 45 -2.09 11.05 -3.44
N SER A 46 -2.74 11.51 -4.49
CA SER A 46 -2.13 12.48 -5.39
C SER A 46 -1.92 13.85 -4.74
N VAL A 47 -2.65 14.15 -3.65
CA VAL A 47 -2.55 15.47 -3.01
C VAL A 47 -1.86 15.43 -1.66
N LEU A 48 -1.50 14.25 -1.16
CA LEU A 48 -0.87 14.13 0.15
C LEU A 48 0.60 13.78 -0.01
N SER A 49 1.45 14.37 0.81
CA SER A 49 2.86 14.01 0.82
C SER A 49 3.09 12.76 1.67
N SER A 50 2.21 12.49 2.62
CA SER A 50 2.26 11.27 3.42
C SER A 50 0.95 10.54 3.27
N ILE A 51 1.02 9.21 3.16
CA ILE A 51 -0.16 8.37 2.99
C ILE A 51 -0.12 7.27 4.04
N VAL A 52 -1.29 6.67 4.30
CA VAL A 52 -1.41 5.64 5.31
C VAL A 52 -1.13 4.28 4.70
N VAL A 53 -0.30 3.50 5.38
CA VAL A 53 0.04 2.15 4.95
C VAL A 53 -0.11 1.19 6.12
N ALA A 54 -0.32 -0.10 5.79
CA ALA A 54 -0.34 -1.17 6.77
C ALA A 54 0.92 -2.00 6.58
N PRO A 55 1.75 -2.15 7.61
CA PRO A 55 2.97 -2.95 7.46
C PRO A 55 2.64 -4.42 7.24
N VAL A 56 3.44 -5.07 6.41
CA VAL A 56 3.26 -6.48 6.09
C VAL A 56 4.18 -7.29 7.00
N THR A 57 3.62 -8.31 7.64
CA THR A 57 4.35 -9.14 8.59
C THR A 57 4.21 -10.62 8.23
N ARG A 58 5.24 -11.39 8.52
CA ARG A 58 5.18 -12.83 8.38
C ARG A 58 4.49 -13.49 9.58
N THR A 59 4.31 -12.75 10.67
CA THR A 59 3.62 -13.26 11.84
C THR A 59 2.13 -13.09 11.61
N VAL A 60 1.49 -14.14 11.12
CA VAL A 60 0.07 -14.12 10.78
C VAL A 60 -0.74 -14.59 11.97
N ARG A 61 -1.66 -13.77 12.44
CA ARG A 61 -2.49 -14.09 13.62
C ARG A 61 -3.90 -14.50 13.24
N ASN A 62 -4.29 -14.32 11.97
CA ASN A 62 -5.63 -14.66 11.49
C ASN A 62 -6.72 -13.94 12.28
N ILE A 63 -6.54 -12.65 12.49
CA ILE A 63 -7.52 -11.83 13.19
C ILE A 63 -8.16 -10.85 12.21
N PRO A 64 -9.35 -10.31 12.54
CA PRO A 64 -10.09 -9.49 11.59
C PRO A 64 -9.37 -8.22 11.12
N THR A 65 -8.40 -7.73 11.89
CA THR A 65 -7.65 -6.53 11.52
C THR A 65 -6.44 -6.86 10.64
N GLU A 66 -6.36 -8.08 10.12
CA GLU A 66 -5.32 -8.46 9.18
C GLU A 66 -5.91 -8.74 7.82
N VAL A 67 -5.16 -8.42 6.77
CA VAL A 67 -5.50 -8.80 5.40
C VAL A 67 -4.47 -9.82 4.95
N ALA A 68 -4.94 -11.02 4.59
CA ALA A 68 -4.07 -12.12 4.20
C ALA A 68 -3.39 -11.82 2.86
N LEU A 69 -2.10 -12.07 2.78
CA LEU A 69 -1.29 -11.83 1.60
C LEU A 69 -0.40 -13.03 1.34
N GLY A 70 0.05 -13.17 0.11
CA GLY A 70 0.90 -14.29 -0.24
C GLY A 70 1.49 -14.18 -1.63
N ALA A 71 1.80 -15.34 -2.22
CA ALA A 71 2.46 -15.40 -3.52
C ALA A 71 1.68 -14.70 -4.62
N GLN A 72 0.36 -14.77 -4.58
CA GLN A 72 -0.47 -14.13 -5.60
C GLN A 72 -0.37 -12.60 -5.55
N HIS A 73 0.21 -12.06 -4.50
CA HIS A 73 0.38 -10.61 -4.33
C HIS A 73 1.85 -10.20 -4.48
N GLY A 74 2.70 -11.10 -4.97
CA GLY A 74 4.10 -10.79 -5.21
C GLY A 74 5.03 -11.02 -4.02
N LEU A 75 4.53 -11.66 -2.95
CA LEU A 75 5.35 -11.92 -1.77
C LEU A 75 5.90 -13.35 -1.81
N SER A 76 7.06 -13.55 -1.19
CA SER A 76 7.72 -14.86 -1.23
C SER A 76 7.16 -15.85 -0.21
N SER A 77 6.33 -15.39 0.72
CA SER A 77 5.78 -16.27 1.75
C SER A 77 4.41 -15.76 2.18
N VAL A 78 3.70 -16.59 2.95
CA VAL A 78 2.42 -16.20 3.52
C VAL A 78 2.66 -15.07 4.52
N CYS A 79 1.92 -14.00 4.37
CA CYS A 79 2.06 -12.80 5.19
C CYS A 79 0.69 -12.22 5.51
N ALA A 80 0.68 -11.14 6.27
CA ALA A 80 -0.54 -10.39 6.54
C ALA A 80 -0.20 -8.91 6.64
N ALA A 81 -1.10 -8.08 6.12
CA ALA A 81 -1.01 -6.64 6.34
C ALA A 81 -1.71 -6.35 7.67
N SER A 82 -1.00 -5.70 8.58
CA SER A 82 -1.48 -5.45 9.94
C SER A 82 -2.13 -4.09 10.04
N PHE A 83 -3.46 -4.07 10.14
CA PHE A 83 -4.18 -2.81 10.27
C PHE A 83 -4.15 -2.27 11.70
N ASP A 84 -3.77 -3.09 12.67
CA ASP A 84 -3.55 -2.59 14.02
C ASP A 84 -2.32 -1.68 14.09
N ASN A 85 -1.47 -1.73 13.08
CA ASN A 85 -0.25 -0.95 13.04
C ASN A 85 -0.19 0.04 11.89
N LEU A 86 -1.35 0.55 11.48
CA LEU A 86 -1.41 1.57 10.43
C LEU A 86 -0.51 2.74 10.79
N GLN A 87 0.18 3.27 9.79
CA GLN A 87 1.05 4.40 10.01
C GLN A 87 1.15 5.26 8.77
N PRO A 88 1.43 6.55 8.94
CA PRO A 88 1.67 7.40 7.78
C PRO A 88 3.11 7.19 7.31
N ILE A 89 3.32 7.33 6.00
CA ILE A 89 4.65 7.28 5.46
C ILE A 89 4.73 8.28 4.31
N ARG A 90 5.88 8.92 4.16
CA ARG A 90 6.06 9.86 3.06
C ARG A 90 6.12 9.07 1.76
N ARG A 91 5.41 9.55 0.74
CA ARG A 91 5.35 8.82 -0.53
C ARG A 91 6.71 8.55 -1.14
N VAL A 92 7.66 9.48 -0.95
CA VAL A 92 9.00 9.32 -1.52
C VAL A 92 9.74 8.10 -0.97
N LEU A 93 9.30 7.57 0.18
CA LEU A 93 9.93 6.41 0.78
C LEU A 93 9.41 5.10 0.20
N LEU A 94 8.38 5.13 -0.63
CA LEU A 94 7.89 3.95 -1.32
C LEU A 94 8.66 3.83 -2.63
N THR A 95 9.57 2.86 -2.68
CA THR A 95 10.60 2.83 -3.71
C THR A 95 10.34 1.88 -4.87
N SER A 96 9.67 0.76 -4.62
CA SER A 96 9.33 -0.15 -5.72
C SER A 96 8.10 -0.96 -5.37
N ARG A 97 7.32 -1.26 -6.39
CA ARG A 97 6.10 -2.03 -6.21
C ARG A 97 6.42 -3.52 -6.17
N VAL A 98 5.80 -4.21 -5.20
CA VAL A 98 5.94 -5.65 -5.04
C VAL A 98 4.80 -6.37 -5.76
N GLY A 99 3.57 -5.88 -5.59
CA GLY A 99 2.39 -6.50 -6.16
C GLY A 99 1.16 -5.72 -5.76
N ARG A 100 0.00 -6.39 -5.77
CA ARG A 100 -1.24 -5.69 -5.47
C ARG A 100 -2.34 -6.67 -5.10
N LEU A 101 -3.36 -6.16 -4.39
CA LEU A 101 -4.59 -6.89 -4.18
C LEU A 101 -5.36 -6.90 -5.50
N GLY A 102 -6.09 -7.99 -5.77
CA GLY A 102 -6.99 -8.03 -6.90
C GLY A 102 -8.18 -7.11 -6.67
N ILE A 103 -8.89 -6.79 -7.75
CA ILE A 103 -10.03 -5.90 -7.66
C ILE A 103 -11.07 -6.42 -6.68
N ASP A 104 -11.30 -7.73 -6.68
CA ASP A 104 -12.27 -8.34 -5.78
C ASP A 104 -11.77 -8.42 -4.34
N GLU A 105 -10.49 -8.15 -4.12
CA GLU A 105 -9.92 -8.18 -2.78
C GLU A 105 -9.82 -6.79 -2.14
N LEU A 106 -10.09 -5.73 -2.90
CA LEU A 106 -9.96 -4.38 -2.36
C LEU A 106 -10.91 -4.13 -1.19
N GLU A 107 -12.03 -4.84 -1.14
CA GLU A 107 -12.96 -4.71 -0.02
C GLU A 107 -12.35 -5.19 1.29
N GLU A 108 -11.28 -6.00 1.22
CA GLU A 108 -10.62 -6.46 2.44
C GLU A 108 -10.04 -5.29 3.23
N ILE A 109 -9.64 -4.23 2.53
CA ILE A 109 -9.13 -3.03 3.21
C ILE A 109 -10.25 -2.42 4.08
N CYS A 110 -11.44 -2.26 3.50
CA CYS A 110 -12.55 -1.68 4.25
C CYS A 110 -13.01 -2.60 5.37
N ARG A 111 -12.99 -3.91 5.14
CA ARG A 111 -13.34 -4.88 6.17
C ARG A 111 -12.41 -4.77 7.37
N ALA A 112 -11.10 -4.68 7.11
CA ALA A 112 -10.12 -4.59 8.19
C ALA A 112 -10.24 -3.26 8.94
N ILE A 113 -10.53 -2.17 8.22
CA ILE A 113 -10.70 -0.87 8.86
C ILE A 113 -11.94 -0.89 9.75
N ARG A 114 -13.04 -1.49 9.28
CA ARG A 114 -14.24 -1.59 10.11
C ARG A 114 -13.99 -2.43 11.35
N ALA A 115 -13.20 -3.50 11.22
CA ALA A 115 -12.86 -4.32 12.37
C ALA A 115 -12.01 -3.55 13.38
N LEU A 116 -11.14 -2.69 12.87
CA LEU A 116 -10.27 -1.89 13.71
C LEU A 116 -11.06 -0.85 14.52
N ALA A 117 -11.96 -0.18 13.86
CA ALA A 117 -12.70 0.91 14.48
C ALA A 117 -13.94 0.45 15.23
N ASP A 118 -14.62 -0.51 14.67
CA ASP A 118 -15.81 -1.11 15.30
C ASP A 118 -16.79 -0.06 15.83
N CYS A 119 -17.20 0.84 14.97
CA CYS A 119 -18.18 1.84 15.36
C CYS A 119 -19.62 1.41 14.98
#